data_a5ae3ffdfcecc4689d5fa3daa3e1aede
#
_entry.id   a5ae3ffdfcecc4689d5fa3daa3e1aede
#
_cell.length_a   1.000
_cell.length_b   1.000
_cell.length_c   1.000
_cell.angle_alpha   90.00
_cell.angle_beta   90.00
_cell.angle_gamma   90.00
#
_symmetry.space_group_name_H-M   'P 1'
#
loop_
_entity.id
_entity.type
_entity.pdbx_description
1 polymer ?
#
loop_
_entity_poly.entity_id
_entity_poly.type
_entity_poly.pdbx_seq_one_letter_code
_entity_poly.pdbx_strand_id
1 'polypeptide(L)'
;VGYVPYVGTYLYIDKDGRVLETSPTYKDHLPIVQGLEFDHFEIGEIIPVKNKSSLNIVAVMAQMMLKYDLLEDIIKIDVSDPTDTHVYVKKLDVSMGNIEEFDKKIQWMIQIMNVYDMGKVDLKNIDKGRAVFSPLT
;
A
#
# COMPACT_ATOMS: atom_id res chain seq x y z
N VAL A 1 6.42 -9.29 -2.32
CA VAL A 1 5.47 -8.58 -1.46
C VAL A 1 4.53 -7.71 -2.27
N GLY A 2 4.96 -7.26 -3.43
CA GLY A 2 4.14 -6.46 -4.30
C GLY A 2 4.81 -6.15 -5.62
N TYR A 3 4.07 -5.52 -6.51
CA TYR A 3 4.55 -5.14 -7.83
C TYR A 3 4.57 -3.62 -7.98
N VAL A 4 5.64 -3.10 -8.58
CA VAL A 4 5.77 -1.69 -8.91
C VAL A 4 5.69 -1.56 -10.43
N PRO A 5 4.71 -0.81 -10.97
CA PRO A 5 4.64 -0.59 -12.42
C PRO A 5 5.85 0.21 -12.92
N TYR A 6 6.42 -0.23 -14.03
CA TYR A 6 7.50 0.45 -14.72
C TYR A 6 7.30 0.25 -16.21
N VAL A 7 7.67 1.19 -17.02
CA VAL A 7 7.38 1.25 -18.47
C VAL A 7 7.31 -0.13 -19.11
N GLY A 8 6.09 -0.61 -19.41
CA GLY A 8 5.86 -1.87 -20.10
C GLY A 8 6.09 -3.15 -19.29
N THR A 9 6.37 -3.01 -17.98
CA THR A 9 6.65 -4.17 -17.13
C THR A 9 6.22 -3.90 -15.68
N TYR A 10 6.35 -4.92 -14.83
CA TYR A 10 6.15 -4.82 -13.38
C TYR A 10 7.40 -5.31 -12.68
N LEU A 11 7.83 -4.57 -11.66
CA LEU A 11 8.96 -4.96 -10.82
C LEU A 11 8.41 -5.65 -9.58
N TYR A 12 8.79 -6.90 -9.35
CA TYR A 12 8.44 -7.60 -8.12
C TYR A 12 9.46 -7.23 -7.05
N ILE A 13 8.97 -6.70 -5.92
CA ILE A 13 9.82 -6.23 -4.82
C ILE A 13 9.60 -7.05 -3.56
N ASP A 14 10.63 -7.12 -2.73
CA ASP A 14 10.54 -7.71 -1.41
C ASP A 14 10.11 -6.66 -0.36
N LYS A 15 10.08 -7.05 0.92
CA LYS A 15 9.64 -6.19 2.02
C LYS A 15 10.51 -4.95 2.23
N ASP A 16 11.74 -4.95 1.70
CA ASP A 16 12.68 -3.84 1.86
C ASP A 16 12.72 -2.94 0.62
N GLY A 17 11.93 -3.26 -0.41
CA GLY A 17 11.94 -2.51 -1.66
C GLY A 17 13.03 -2.94 -2.64
N ARG A 18 13.60 -4.12 -2.44
CA ARG A 18 14.61 -4.69 -3.34
C ARG A 18 13.92 -5.33 -4.53
N VAL A 19 14.40 -5.05 -5.73
CA VAL A 19 13.84 -5.62 -6.96
C VAL A 19 14.34 -7.05 -7.11
N LEU A 20 13.42 -8.01 -7.11
CA LEU A 20 13.75 -9.43 -7.23
C LEU A 20 13.68 -9.91 -8.67
N GLU A 21 12.70 -9.43 -9.43
CA GLU A 21 12.53 -9.82 -10.83
C GLU A 21 11.61 -8.83 -11.55
N THR A 22 11.56 -8.95 -12.87
CA THR A 22 10.61 -8.20 -13.70
C THR A 22 9.63 -9.18 -14.32
N SER A 23 8.40 -8.70 -14.60
CA SER A 23 7.37 -9.53 -15.22
C SER A 23 6.50 -8.68 -16.12
N PRO A 24 6.10 -9.18 -17.31
CA PRO A 24 5.16 -8.45 -18.17
C PRO A 24 3.75 -8.39 -17.59
N THR A 25 3.45 -9.24 -16.60
CA THR A 25 2.16 -9.33 -15.94
C THR A 25 2.35 -9.36 -14.43
N TYR A 26 1.27 -9.18 -13.69
CA TYR A 26 1.28 -9.30 -12.24
C TYR A 26 0.29 -10.37 -11.78
N LYS A 27 0.54 -10.91 -10.58
CA LYS A 27 -0.35 -11.91 -9.99
C LYS A 27 -1.46 -11.20 -9.21
N ASP A 28 -2.69 -11.65 -9.39
CA ASP A 28 -3.89 -11.01 -8.81
C ASP A 28 -3.90 -10.98 -7.28
N HIS A 29 -3.11 -11.83 -6.62
CA HIS A 29 -3.11 -11.95 -5.17
C HIS A 29 -1.97 -11.19 -4.50
N LEU A 30 -1.35 -10.25 -5.19
CA LEU A 30 -0.32 -9.38 -4.63
C LEU A 30 -0.66 -7.93 -4.96
N PRO A 31 -0.41 -7.00 -4.02
CA PRO A 31 -0.76 -5.61 -4.24
C PRO A 31 0.15 -4.93 -5.26
N ILE A 32 -0.40 -3.93 -5.93
CA ILE A 32 0.35 -3.02 -6.78
C ILE A 32 0.71 -1.80 -5.95
N VAL A 33 1.99 -1.42 -5.95
CA VAL A 33 2.47 -0.21 -5.27
C VAL A 33 2.58 0.89 -6.31
N GLN A 34 1.82 1.95 -6.12
CA GLN A 34 1.75 3.09 -7.02
C GLN A 34 2.34 4.33 -6.36
N GLY A 35 3.00 5.17 -7.15
CA GLY A 35 3.47 6.47 -6.68
C GLY A 35 4.95 6.52 -6.32
N LEU A 36 5.71 5.46 -6.51
CA LEU A 36 7.15 5.51 -6.38
C LEU A 36 7.77 6.12 -7.63
N GLU A 37 8.55 7.19 -7.47
CA GLU A 37 9.22 7.85 -8.58
C GLU A 37 10.69 7.44 -8.62
N PHE A 38 11.13 6.88 -9.76
CA PHE A 38 12.51 6.48 -9.99
C PHE A 38 12.76 6.42 -11.50
N ASP A 39 14.03 6.59 -11.90
CA ASP A 39 14.41 6.67 -13.31
C ASP A 39 14.97 5.35 -13.84
N HIS A 40 15.51 4.50 -12.95
CA HIS A 40 16.14 3.24 -13.33
C HIS A 40 16.03 2.24 -12.17
N PHE A 41 16.36 1.00 -12.43
CA PHE A 41 16.42 -0.03 -11.40
C PHE A 41 17.47 -1.07 -11.78
N GLU A 42 17.92 -1.84 -10.78
CA GLU A 42 18.78 -3.00 -10.99
C GLU A 42 18.25 -4.17 -10.16
N ILE A 43 18.18 -5.35 -10.75
CA ILE A 43 17.76 -6.55 -10.04
C ILE A 43 18.76 -6.85 -8.92
N GLY A 44 18.24 -7.13 -7.74
CA GLY A 44 19.04 -7.37 -6.55
C GLY A 44 19.29 -6.13 -5.71
N GLU A 45 18.94 -4.95 -6.21
CA GLU A 45 19.16 -3.68 -5.52
C GLU A 45 17.83 -3.05 -5.08
N ILE A 46 17.89 -2.20 -4.05
CA ILE A 46 16.74 -1.44 -3.61
C ILE A 46 16.40 -0.40 -4.67
N ILE A 47 15.10 -0.22 -4.95
CA ILE A 47 14.65 0.78 -5.94
C ILE A 47 15.18 2.16 -5.54
N PRO A 48 15.89 2.84 -6.46
CA PRO A 48 16.45 4.17 -6.18
C PRO A 48 15.38 5.25 -6.31
N VAL A 49 14.45 5.29 -5.37
CA VAL A 49 13.35 6.24 -5.39
C VAL A 49 13.82 7.65 -5.05
N LYS A 50 13.15 8.65 -5.64
CA LYS A 50 13.43 10.06 -5.40
C LYS A 50 12.97 10.49 -4.02
N ASN A 51 11.85 9.95 -3.52
CA ASN A 51 11.32 10.24 -2.20
C ASN A 51 11.44 9.02 -1.30
N LYS A 52 12.41 9.04 -0.38
CA LYS A 52 12.66 7.92 0.53
C LYS A 52 11.51 7.72 1.53
N SER A 53 10.74 8.77 1.82
CA SER A 53 9.57 8.65 2.69
C SER A 53 8.52 7.72 2.08
N SER A 54 8.32 7.80 0.77
CA SER A 54 7.38 6.90 0.09
C SER A 54 7.83 5.45 0.17
N LEU A 55 9.13 5.19 0.00
CA LEU A 55 9.65 3.82 0.12
C LEU A 55 9.54 3.30 1.56
N ASN A 56 9.76 4.16 2.54
CA ASN A 56 9.61 3.80 3.94
C ASN A 56 8.16 3.37 4.24
N ILE A 57 7.19 4.06 3.68
CA ILE A 57 5.77 3.69 3.82
C ILE A 57 5.52 2.31 3.23
N VAL A 58 6.09 2.02 2.06
CA VAL A 58 5.98 0.69 1.44
C VAL A 58 6.54 -0.39 2.37
N ALA A 59 7.71 -0.13 2.98
CA ALA A 59 8.32 -1.08 3.91
C ALA A 59 7.45 -1.32 5.13
N VAL A 60 6.87 -0.27 5.71
CA VAL A 60 5.96 -0.41 6.85
C VAL A 60 4.69 -1.16 6.46
N MET A 61 4.12 -0.84 5.28
CA MET A 61 2.95 -1.57 4.77
C MET A 61 3.26 -3.05 4.54
N ALA A 62 4.45 -3.36 4.03
CA ALA A 62 4.87 -4.75 3.85
C ALA A 62 4.90 -5.50 5.19
N GLN A 63 5.44 -4.87 6.24
CA GLN A 63 5.43 -5.45 7.58
C GLN A 63 4.00 -5.70 8.08
N MET A 64 3.11 -4.74 7.87
CA MET A 64 1.71 -4.86 8.30
C MET A 64 0.98 -5.96 7.52
N MET A 65 1.20 -6.03 6.21
CA MET A 65 0.59 -7.05 5.38
C MET A 65 1.03 -8.46 5.78
N LEU A 66 2.30 -8.64 6.12
CA LEU A 66 2.81 -9.91 6.61
C LEU A 66 2.29 -10.22 8.01
N LYS A 67 2.27 -9.23 8.90
CA LYS A 67 1.80 -9.40 10.27
C LYS A 67 0.34 -9.82 10.35
N TYR A 68 -0.51 -9.23 9.52
CA TYR A 68 -1.96 -9.46 9.55
C TYR A 68 -2.46 -10.34 8.41
N ASP A 69 -1.57 -10.93 7.62
CA ASP A 69 -1.90 -11.82 6.50
C ASP A 69 -2.84 -11.16 5.49
N LEU A 70 -2.43 -9.98 5.00
CA LEU A 70 -3.24 -9.15 4.11
C LEU A 70 -2.75 -9.10 2.66
N LEU A 71 -1.71 -9.87 2.31
CA LEU A 71 -1.12 -9.79 0.96
C LEU A 71 -2.14 -10.07 -0.15
N GLU A 72 -3.05 -11.01 0.09
CA GLU A 72 -4.07 -11.37 -0.89
C GLU A 72 -5.27 -10.43 -0.89
N ASP A 73 -5.46 -9.67 0.18
CA ASP A 73 -6.63 -8.79 0.34
C ASP A 73 -6.40 -7.39 -0.23
N ILE A 74 -5.17 -6.88 -0.12
CA ILE A 74 -4.84 -5.54 -0.56
C ILE A 74 -4.54 -5.55 -2.05
N ILE A 75 -5.27 -4.73 -2.80
CA ILE A 75 -5.19 -4.65 -4.25
C ILE A 75 -4.12 -3.65 -4.67
N LYS A 76 -4.06 -2.50 -3.99
CA LYS A 76 -3.17 -1.41 -4.36
C LYS A 76 -2.82 -0.58 -3.14
N ILE A 77 -1.58 -0.07 -3.14
CA ILE A 77 -1.10 0.89 -2.16
C ILE A 77 -0.61 2.10 -2.95
N ASP A 78 -1.16 3.27 -2.68
CA ASP A 78 -0.75 4.52 -3.34
C ASP A 78 0.05 5.36 -2.36
N VAL A 79 1.34 5.51 -2.63
CA VAL A 79 2.28 6.28 -1.82
C VAL A 79 2.75 7.56 -2.52
N SER A 80 2.00 8.03 -3.50
CA SER A 80 2.34 9.26 -4.25
C SER A 80 2.52 10.45 -3.34
N ASP A 81 1.70 10.56 -2.30
CA ASP A 81 1.81 11.58 -1.26
C ASP A 81 2.05 10.90 0.08
N PRO A 82 3.26 11.01 0.65
CA PRO A 82 3.57 10.36 1.94
C PRO A 82 2.69 10.83 3.11
N THR A 83 2.05 11.98 2.99
CA THR A 83 1.14 12.50 4.03
C THR A 83 -0.29 12.03 3.83
N ASP A 84 -0.58 11.38 2.71
CA ASP A 84 -1.92 10.91 2.37
C ASP A 84 -1.85 9.57 1.63
N THR A 85 -1.38 8.55 2.32
CA THR A 85 -1.30 7.19 1.79
C THR A 85 -2.70 6.60 1.65
N HIS A 86 -2.98 5.97 0.52
CA HIS A 86 -4.23 5.26 0.28
C HIS A 86 -3.98 3.77 0.12
N VAL A 87 -4.84 2.97 0.74
CA VAL A 87 -4.83 1.50 0.62
C VAL A 87 -6.18 1.08 0.05
N TYR A 88 -6.14 0.28 -1.00
CA TYR A 88 -7.35 -0.21 -1.66
C TYR A 88 -7.52 -1.69 -1.36
N VAL A 89 -8.64 -2.03 -0.74
CA VAL A 89 -9.01 -3.38 -0.37
C VAL A 89 -10.47 -3.61 -0.75
N LYS A 90 -10.75 -4.66 -1.53
CA LYS A 90 -12.08 -4.83 -2.14
C LYS A 90 -12.41 -3.58 -2.97
N LYS A 91 -13.57 -2.98 -2.76
CA LYS A 91 -13.97 -1.70 -3.36
C LYS A 91 -13.91 -0.56 -2.35
N LEU A 92 -13.07 -0.71 -1.33
CA LEU A 92 -12.85 0.31 -0.32
C LEU A 92 -11.60 1.11 -0.66
N ASP A 93 -11.71 2.44 -0.57
CA ASP A 93 -10.58 3.37 -0.64
C ASP A 93 -10.32 3.85 0.78
N VAL A 94 -9.22 3.39 1.37
CA VAL A 94 -8.86 3.69 2.75
C VAL A 94 -7.78 4.76 2.77
N SER A 95 -8.11 5.95 3.27
CA SER A 95 -7.15 7.02 3.48
C SER A 95 -6.45 6.81 4.81
N MET A 96 -5.16 6.51 4.76
CA MET A 96 -4.33 6.23 5.94
C MET A 96 -3.63 7.47 6.47
N GLY A 97 -3.57 8.54 5.65
CA GLY A 97 -2.80 9.72 6.01
C GLY A 97 -1.30 9.43 6.03
N ASN A 98 -0.59 9.97 7.03
CA ASN A 98 0.84 9.74 7.18
C ASN A 98 1.12 8.38 7.86
N ILE A 99 2.43 8.07 8.05
CA ILE A 99 2.86 6.77 8.56
C ILE A 99 2.55 6.56 10.05
N GLU A 100 2.18 7.62 10.78
CA GLU A 100 1.90 7.52 12.20
C GLU A 100 0.71 6.60 12.47
N GLU A 101 0.83 5.76 13.49
CA GLU A 101 -0.24 4.86 13.95
C GLU A 101 -0.72 3.86 12.88
N PHE A 102 0.16 3.48 11.93
CA PHE A 102 -0.21 2.55 10.86
C PHE A 102 -0.74 1.22 11.39
N ASP A 103 -0.13 0.66 12.43
CA ASP A 103 -0.62 -0.60 13.01
C ASP A 103 -2.08 -0.46 13.46
N LYS A 104 -2.39 0.62 14.16
CA LYS A 104 -3.75 0.90 14.63
C LYS A 104 -4.71 1.15 13.48
N LYS A 105 -4.26 1.89 12.46
CA LYS A 105 -5.06 2.16 11.27
C LYS A 105 -5.37 0.87 10.51
N ILE A 106 -4.40 -0.03 10.40
CA ILE A 106 -4.61 -1.33 9.75
C ILE A 106 -5.62 -2.17 10.54
N GLN A 107 -5.55 -2.19 11.87
CA GLN A 107 -6.52 -2.90 12.68
C GLN A 107 -7.95 -2.39 12.46
N TRP A 108 -8.13 -1.07 12.36
CA TRP A 108 -9.41 -0.47 12.03
C TRP A 108 -9.87 -0.86 10.63
N MET A 109 -8.95 -0.81 9.65
CA MET A 109 -9.24 -1.22 8.28
C MET A 109 -9.75 -2.66 8.23
N ILE A 110 -9.11 -3.58 8.96
CA ILE A 110 -9.51 -4.99 9.00
C ILE A 110 -10.94 -5.13 9.51
N GLN A 111 -11.31 -4.43 10.55
CA GLN A 111 -12.67 -4.46 11.08
C GLN A 111 -13.68 -3.93 10.06
N ILE A 112 -13.34 -2.85 9.38
CA ILE A 112 -14.24 -2.23 8.40
C ILE A 112 -14.40 -3.11 7.16
N MET A 113 -13.33 -3.69 6.65
CA MET A 113 -13.39 -4.53 5.45
C MET A 113 -14.16 -5.84 5.68
N ASN A 114 -14.30 -6.27 6.93
CA ASN A 114 -15.10 -7.45 7.26
C ASN A 114 -16.60 -7.16 7.29
N VAL A 115 -16.99 -5.88 7.31
CA VAL A 115 -18.39 -5.47 7.40
C VAL A 115 -18.86 -4.83 6.08
N TYR A 116 -17.99 -4.09 5.42
CA TYR A 116 -18.32 -3.33 4.21
C TYR A 116 -17.46 -3.78 3.03
N ASP A 117 -18.06 -3.80 1.83
CA ASP A 117 -17.37 -4.18 0.60
C ASP A 117 -16.93 -2.99 -0.24
N MET A 118 -17.55 -1.84 -0.06
CA MET A 118 -17.28 -0.65 -0.86
C MET A 118 -17.49 0.62 -0.07
N GLY A 119 -16.81 1.68 -0.47
CA GLY A 119 -16.93 2.99 0.15
C GLY A 119 -15.58 3.67 0.33
N LYS A 120 -15.60 4.79 1.03
CA LYS A 120 -14.41 5.54 1.42
C LYS A 120 -14.27 5.51 2.92
N VAL A 121 -13.06 5.20 3.38
CA VAL A 121 -12.73 5.14 4.81
C VAL A 121 -11.64 6.14 5.08
N ASP A 122 -11.85 7.02 6.05
CA ASP A 122 -10.84 7.99 6.46
C ASP A 122 -10.35 7.64 7.85
N LEU A 123 -9.09 7.22 7.95
CA LEU A 123 -8.42 6.86 9.18
C LEU A 123 -7.33 7.85 9.57
N LYS A 124 -7.23 8.99 8.87
CA LYS A 124 -6.17 9.98 9.12
C LYS A 124 -6.15 10.51 10.54
N ASN A 125 -7.32 10.60 11.18
CA ASN A 125 -7.47 11.19 12.51
C ASN A 125 -7.78 10.13 13.58
N ILE A 126 -7.32 8.90 13.38
CA ILE A 126 -7.56 7.81 14.33
C ILE A 126 -6.92 8.08 15.70
N ASP A 127 -5.80 8.81 15.73
CA ASP A 127 -5.13 9.25 16.95
C ASP A 127 -6.02 10.17 17.78
N LYS A 128 -6.98 10.85 17.14
CA LYS A 128 -7.97 11.73 17.78
C LYS A 128 -9.29 11.00 18.03
N GLY A 129 -9.31 9.67 17.89
CA GLY A 129 -10.49 8.86 18.11
C GLY A 129 -11.52 8.91 16.98
N ARG A 130 -11.11 9.30 15.77
CA ARG A 130 -12.02 9.43 14.62
C ARG A 130 -11.68 8.46 13.49
N ALA A 131 -12.69 7.68 13.12
CA ALA A 131 -12.68 6.91 11.87
C ALA A 131 -13.96 7.27 11.14
N VAL A 132 -13.87 7.67 9.88
CA VAL A 132 -15.01 8.09 9.07
C VAL A 132 -15.20 7.13 7.92
N PHE A 133 -16.41 6.60 7.79
CA PHE A 133 -16.79 5.75 6.69
C PHE A 133 -17.88 6.42 5.85
N SER A 134 -17.68 6.48 4.54
CA SER A 134 -18.65 7.04 3.59
C SER A 134 -18.97 5.98 2.54
N PRO A 135 -20.19 5.43 2.54
CA PRO A 135 -20.57 4.45 1.52
C PRO A 135 -20.60 5.08 0.14
N LEU A 136 -20.28 4.28 -0.87
CA LEU A 136 -20.48 4.68 -2.26
C LEU A 136 -21.96 4.52 -2.62
N THR A 137 -22.53 5.57 -3.16
CA THR A 137 -23.92 5.57 -3.62
C THR A 137 -24.00 5.40 -5.12
#